data_68ea332038c44cf9ba88de03b803f757
#
_entry.id   68ea332038c44cf9ba88de03b803f757
#
_cell.length_a   1.000
_cell.length_b   1.000
_cell.length_c   1.000
_cell.angle_alpha   90.00
_cell.angle_beta   90.00
_cell.angle_gamma   90.00
#
_symmetry.space_group_name_H-M   'P 1'
#
loop_
_entity.id
_entity.type
_entity.pdbx_description
1 polymer ?
#
loop_
_entity_poly.entity_id
_entity_poly.type
_entity_poly.pdbx_seq_one_letter_code
_entity_poly.pdbx_strand_id
1 'polypeptide(L)'
;MYLNDIEKELEAKDLSAYIDLLIAELPPQRQKIFHLSRKEHKSYKEIADLMHLSEKTVEHQVSEALKFLRKHITLPVIFLN
;
A
#
# COMPACT_ATOMS: atom_id res chain seq x y z
N MET A 1 22.71 18.77 -7.48
CA MET A 1 22.86 18.19 -8.78
C MET A 1 21.54 17.61 -9.28
N TYR A 2 21.53 17.23 -10.52
CA TYR A 2 20.32 16.74 -11.16
C TYR A 2 19.71 15.54 -10.44
N LEU A 3 20.51 14.56 -10.09
CA LEU A 3 20.02 13.38 -9.42
C LEU A 3 19.48 13.68 -8.02
N ASN A 4 20.11 14.61 -7.34
CA ASN A 4 19.65 15.00 -6.02
C ASN A 4 18.29 15.65 -6.08
N ASP A 5 18.04 16.44 -7.11
CA ASP A 5 16.76 17.09 -7.27
C ASP A 5 15.67 16.06 -7.52
N ILE A 6 15.99 15.04 -8.31
CA ILE A 6 15.04 13.98 -8.60
C ILE A 6 14.74 13.19 -7.32
N GLU A 7 15.76 12.89 -6.55
CA GLU A 7 15.57 12.16 -5.30
C GLU A 7 14.66 12.91 -4.34
N LYS A 8 14.84 14.21 -4.25
CA LYS A 8 14.02 15.02 -3.36
C LYS A 8 12.55 14.99 -3.78
N GLU A 9 12.31 15.06 -5.06
CA GLU A 9 10.94 15.01 -5.56
C GLU A 9 10.31 13.65 -5.34
N LEU A 10 11.10 12.60 -5.53
CA LEU A 10 10.60 11.25 -5.32
C LEU A 10 10.17 11.05 -3.88
N GLU A 11 10.91 11.63 -2.95
CA GLU A 11 10.56 11.51 -1.54
C GLU A 11 9.22 12.17 -1.24
N ALA A 12 8.93 13.28 -1.87
CA ALA A 12 7.75 14.06 -1.51
C ALA A 12 6.53 13.70 -2.32
N LYS A 13 6.64 13.73 -3.62
CA LYS A 13 5.47 13.56 -4.49
C LYS A 13 5.51 12.29 -5.31
N ASP A 14 6.66 12.04 -5.92
CA ASP A 14 6.73 10.98 -6.92
C ASP A 14 6.65 9.60 -6.30
N LEU A 15 7.18 9.44 -5.09
CA LEU A 15 7.07 8.16 -4.41
C LEU A 15 5.62 7.86 -4.07
N SER A 16 4.89 8.85 -3.60
CA SER A 16 3.48 8.68 -3.29
C SER A 16 2.69 8.32 -4.54
N ALA A 17 2.98 9.01 -5.65
CA ALA A 17 2.31 8.72 -6.91
C ALA A 17 2.64 7.32 -7.41
N TYR A 18 3.89 6.91 -7.26
CA TYR A 18 4.31 5.58 -7.65
C TYR A 18 3.58 4.51 -6.85
N ILE A 19 3.48 4.72 -5.55
CA ILE A 19 2.76 3.79 -4.69
C ILE A 19 1.29 3.71 -5.09
N ASP A 20 0.68 4.85 -5.40
CA ASP A 20 -0.71 4.85 -5.86
C ASP A 20 -0.89 4.05 -7.14
N LEU A 21 0.08 4.13 -8.05
CA LEU A 21 0.02 3.34 -9.28
C LEU A 21 0.12 1.85 -8.97
N LEU A 22 0.97 1.47 -8.03
CA LEU A 22 1.09 0.07 -7.64
C LEU A 22 -0.21 -0.42 -7.00
N ILE A 23 -0.80 0.40 -6.15
CA ILE A 23 -2.05 0.03 -5.50
C ILE A 23 -3.14 -0.18 -6.54
N ALA A 24 -3.14 0.64 -7.59
CA ALA A 24 -4.13 0.50 -8.65
C ALA A 24 -4.03 -0.82 -9.41
N GLU A 25 -2.90 -1.52 -9.29
CA GLU A 25 -2.72 -2.82 -9.93
C GLU A 25 -3.25 -3.98 -9.09
N LEU A 26 -3.61 -3.72 -7.84
CA LEU A 26 -4.15 -4.76 -6.99
C LEU A 26 -5.53 -5.21 -7.48
N PRO A 27 -5.91 -6.48 -7.22
CA PRO A 27 -7.27 -6.91 -7.53
C PRO A 27 -8.28 -5.98 -6.85
N PRO A 28 -9.43 -5.75 -7.46
CA PRO A 28 -10.38 -4.75 -6.95
C PRO A 28 -10.74 -4.88 -5.47
N GLN A 29 -11.00 -6.08 -5.01
CA GLN A 29 -11.35 -6.27 -3.59
C GLN A 29 -10.20 -5.91 -2.68
N ARG A 30 -9.00 -6.37 -3.05
CA ARG A 30 -7.80 -6.09 -2.24
C ARG A 30 -7.51 -4.60 -2.23
N GLN A 31 -7.67 -3.96 -3.38
CA GLN A 31 -7.45 -2.53 -3.50
C GLN A 31 -8.39 -1.76 -2.57
N LYS A 32 -9.67 -2.13 -2.55
CA LYS A 32 -10.64 -1.46 -1.71
C LYS A 32 -10.36 -1.67 -0.24
N ILE A 33 -10.00 -2.89 0.14
CA ILE A 33 -9.67 -3.20 1.52
C ILE A 33 -8.45 -2.41 1.97
N PHE A 34 -7.45 -2.36 1.10
CA PHE A 34 -6.22 -1.63 1.43
C PHE A 34 -6.51 -0.14 1.58
N HIS A 35 -7.36 0.41 0.71
CA HIS A 35 -7.76 1.80 0.80
C HIS A 35 -8.48 2.09 2.13
N LEU A 36 -9.42 1.24 2.51
CA LEU A 36 -10.15 1.42 3.75
C LEU A 36 -9.21 1.38 4.96
N SER A 37 -8.21 0.52 4.89
CA SER A 37 -7.27 0.39 5.99
C SER A 37 -6.30 1.56 6.06
N ARG A 38 -5.74 1.97 4.93
CA ARG A 38 -4.66 2.95 4.93
C ARG A 38 -5.11 4.39 4.78
N LYS A 39 -6.16 4.62 4.00
CA LYS A 39 -6.63 5.99 3.77
C LYS A 39 -7.72 6.39 4.73
N GLU A 40 -8.62 5.48 5.04
CA GLU A 40 -9.74 5.79 5.92
C GLU A 40 -9.52 5.29 7.34
N HIS A 41 -8.39 4.65 7.60
CA HIS A 41 -8.00 4.22 8.94
C HIS A 41 -9.05 3.36 9.64
N LYS A 42 -9.73 2.52 8.88
CA LYS A 42 -10.71 1.62 9.47
C LYS A 42 -10.03 0.38 10.04
N SER A 43 -10.59 -0.15 11.10
CA SER A 43 -10.07 -1.37 11.69
C SER A 43 -10.43 -2.56 10.81
N TYR A 44 -9.73 -3.68 11.01
CA TYR A 44 -10.03 -4.89 10.25
C TYR A 44 -11.46 -5.35 10.52
N LYS A 45 -11.93 -5.16 11.74
CA LYS A 45 -13.30 -5.53 12.08
C LYS A 45 -14.30 -4.68 11.30
N GLU A 46 -14.05 -3.38 11.24
CA GLU A 46 -14.92 -2.49 10.49
C GLU A 46 -14.94 -2.82 9.01
N ILE A 47 -13.77 -3.13 8.47
CA ILE A 47 -13.66 -3.47 7.06
C ILE A 47 -14.39 -4.80 6.80
N ALA A 48 -14.21 -5.77 7.69
CA ALA A 48 -14.87 -7.05 7.57
C ALA A 48 -16.39 -6.88 7.54
N ASP A 49 -16.90 -6.02 8.41
CA ASP A 49 -18.34 -5.75 8.45
C ASP A 49 -18.81 -5.09 7.17
N LEU A 50 -18.06 -4.09 6.69
CA LEU A 50 -18.43 -3.38 5.47
C LEU A 50 -18.40 -4.27 4.24
N MET A 51 -17.42 -5.15 4.18
CA MET A 51 -17.21 -5.98 2.99
C MET A 51 -17.86 -7.35 3.09
N HIS A 52 -18.50 -7.63 4.22
CA HIS A 52 -19.11 -8.94 4.48
C HIS A 52 -18.09 -10.07 4.40
N LEU A 53 -16.96 -9.85 5.05
CA LEU A 53 -15.85 -10.80 5.09
C LEU A 53 -15.48 -11.06 6.55
N SER A 54 -14.67 -12.10 6.76
CA SER A 54 -14.12 -12.34 8.09
C SER A 54 -12.93 -11.42 8.31
N GLU A 55 -12.61 -11.15 9.58
CA GLU A 55 -11.44 -10.34 9.88
C GLU A 55 -10.16 -11.00 9.38
N LYS A 56 -10.13 -12.33 9.43
CA LYS A 56 -8.97 -13.06 8.96
C LYS A 56 -8.76 -12.87 7.47
N THR A 57 -9.85 -12.85 6.71
CA THR A 57 -9.76 -12.62 5.28
C THR A 57 -9.25 -11.20 5.02
N VAL A 58 -9.74 -10.23 5.78
CA VAL A 58 -9.28 -8.85 5.63
C VAL A 58 -7.79 -8.77 5.93
N GLU A 59 -7.35 -9.40 7.02
CA GLU A 59 -5.95 -9.41 7.38
C GLU A 59 -5.11 -10.02 6.27
N HIS A 60 -5.58 -11.12 5.69
CA HIS A 60 -4.86 -11.77 4.59
C HIS A 60 -4.76 -10.84 3.39
N GLN A 61 -5.84 -10.16 3.05
CA GLN A 61 -5.83 -9.26 1.90
C GLN A 61 -4.85 -8.10 2.10
N VAL A 62 -4.80 -7.55 3.31
CA VAL A 62 -3.87 -6.48 3.60
C VAL A 62 -2.43 -7.00 3.54
N SER A 63 -2.19 -8.20 4.07
CA SER A 63 -0.86 -8.82 4.00
C SER A 63 -0.40 -8.99 2.56
N GLU A 64 -1.28 -9.47 1.70
CA GLU A 64 -0.93 -9.68 0.30
C GLU A 64 -0.66 -8.37 -0.41
N ALA A 65 -1.42 -7.33 -0.08
CA ALA A 65 -1.19 -6.01 -0.64
C ALA A 65 0.20 -5.50 -0.23
N LEU A 66 0.54 -5.64 1.04
CA LEU A 66 1.84 -5.21 1.54
C LEU A 66 2.98 -6.00 0.92
N LYS A 67 2.78 -7.28 0.70
CA LYS A 67 3.78 -8.10 0.02
C LYS A 67 4.03 -7.59 -1.39
N PHE A 68 2.96 -7.31 -2.11
CA PHE A 68 3.07 -6.80 -3.46
C PHE A 68 3.84 -5.48 -3.49
N LEU A 69 3.47 -4.57 -2.60
CA LEU A 69 4.15 -3.27 -2.54
C LEU A 69 5.62 -3.43 -2.20
N ARG A 70 5.92 -4.27 -1.21
CA ARG A 70 7.30 -4.49 -0.79
C ARG A 70 8.15 -5.08 -1.91
N LYS A 71 7.54 -5.95 -2.69
CA LYS A 71 8.25 -6.58 -3.80
C LYS A 71 8.62 -5.58 -4.89
N HIS A 72 7.79 -4.57 -5.08
CA HIS A 72 8.03 -3.59 -6.14
C HIS A 72 8.75 -2.33 -5.68
N ILE A 73 8.84 -2.13 -4.37
CA ILE A 73 9.56 -0.98 -3.83
C ILE A 73 10.88 -1.49 -3.28
N THR A 74 11.88 -1.56 -4.16
CA THR A 74 13.20 -2.07 -3.79
C THR A 74 14.12 -0.93 -3.45
N LEU A 75 13.69 -0.10 -2.55
CA LEU A 75 14.48 1.06 -2.19
C LEU A 75 15.36 0.80 -0.99
N PRO A 76 16.25 1.75 -0.70
CA PRO A 76 17.23 1.59 0.38
C PRO A 76 16.65 1.18 1.72
N VAL A 77 15.38 1.40 1.92
CA VAL A 77 14.76 1.03 3.18
C VAL A 77 14.99 -0.44 3.50
N ILE A 78 15.19 -1.27 2.48
CA ILE A 78 15.44 -2.69 2.67
C ILE A 78 16.77 -2.91 3.37
N PHE A 79 17.68 -2.02 3.20
CA PHE A 79 19.01 -2.16 3.76
C PHE A 79 19.10 -1.71 5.20
N LEU A 80 18.04 -1.16 5.72
CA LEU A 80 18.01 -0.72 7.09
C LEU A 80 17.67 -1.84 8.06
N ASN A 81 17.27 -2.96 7.53
CA ASN A 81 16.87 -4.11 8.34
C ASN A 81 18.06 -4.97 8.72
#